data_f48a5c4e225a4ae0a2e3ee29489d1693
#
_entry.id   f48a5c4e225a4ae0a2e3ee29489d1693
#
_cell.length_a   1.000
_cell.length_b   1.000
_cell.length_c   1.000
_cell.angle_alpha   90.00
_cell.angle_beta   90.00
_cell.angle_gamma   90.00
#
_symmetry.space_group_name_H-M   'P 1'
#
loop_
_entity.id
_entity.type
_entity.pdbx_description
1 polymer ?
#
loop_
_entity_poly.entity_id
_entity_poly.type
_entity_poly.pdbx_seq_one_letter_code
_entity_poly.pdbx_strand_id
1 'polypeptide(L)'
;VAQAGRKAVVAIAGSSGLIGTALAAALRAADHPVLRIVRRTPANAEELHWNPESGEFDADALTAVDAVVNLCGVNLGQRRWSGSFKQSLRDSRITPTEVLSAAVAEAGVDTLINASAVGYYGDTRDRVVDENDRAGTGFLAQLCQDWEAATLPAQYAGTRVVLARTGVVLAPTGGVLRRMRPLFSFALGARIGSGRQYMSWISLEDEVRALLFAISHPSLSGPVNLTGPAPVTNAEFTTAFGRAINRPTPLMLPSIAVRAALGEFADEGLLIGQRAIPAALERAGFQFHHNTIGEALGYATARPDQD
;
A
#
# COMPACT_ATOMS: atom_id res chain seq x y z
N VAL A 1 16.22 8.89 23.18
CA VAL A 1 15.95 7.79 24.14
C VAL A 1 14.45 7.69 24.25
N ALA A 2 13.84 6.72 23.56
CA ALA A 2 12.40 6.47 23.65
C ALA A 2 12.03 6.24 25.13
N GLN A 3 11.12 7.05 25.67
CA GLN A 3 10.56 6.83 27.02
C GLN A 3 9.77 5.53 27.00
N ALA A 4 10.32 4.49 27.59
CA ALA A 4 9.65 3.22 27.77
C ALA A 4 8.33 3.44 28.55
N GLY A 5 7.18 3.34 27.85
CA GLY A 5 5.84 3.40 28.46
C GLY A 5 4.85 4.39 27.81
N ARG A 6 5.30 5.41 27.05
CA ARG A 6 4.36 6.32 26.37
C ARG A 6 3.93 5.74 25.03
N LYS A 7 2.63 5.66 24.78
CA LYS A 7 2.08 5.27 23.48
C LYS A 7 2.29 6.41 22.47
N ALA A 8 2.79 6.07 21.29
CA ALA A 8 3.04 7.06 20.23
C ALA A 8 1.71 7.65 19.74
N VAL A 9 1.66 8.97 19.58
CA VAL A 9 0.57 9.67 18.90
C VAL A 9 0.78 9.57 17.38
N VAL A 10 -0.18 9.01 16.67
CA VAL A 10 -0.06 8.74 15.24
C VAL A 10 -1.10 9.53 14.45
N ALA A 11 -0.66 10.35 13.50
CA ALA A 11 -1.54 11.05 12.58
C ALA A 11 -1.60 10.32 11.23
N ILE A 12 -2.82 10.10 10.68
CA ILE A 12 -3.04 9.31 9.45
C ILE A 12 -3.75 10.15 8.40
N ALA A 13 -3.08 10.42 7.28
CA ALA A 13 -3.68 10.89 6.06
C ALA A 13 -4.14 9.69 5.20
N GLY A 14 -5.34 9.77 4.59
CA GLY A 14 -5.95 8.63 3.92
C GLY A 14 -6.60 7.62 4.88
N SER A 15 -6.92 8.02 6.10
CA SER A 15 -7.51 7.21 7.18
C SER A 15 -8.87 6.58 6.86
N SER A 16 -9.56 7.02 5.80
CA SER A 16 -10.84 6.44 5.33
C SER A 16 -10.66 5.35 4.26
N GLY A 17 -9.44 5.13 3.79
CA GLY A 17 -9.11 4.06 2.83
C GLY A 17 -9.07 2.67 3.49
N LEU A 18 -8.90 1.63 2.67
CA LEU A 18 -8.84 0.23 3.12
C LEU A 18 -7.77 0.02 4.22
N ILE A 19 -6.53 0.39 3.91
CA ILE A 19 -5.40 0.24 4.85
C ILE A 19 -5.54 1.22 6.01
N GLY A 20 -5.88 2.49 5.74
CA GLY A 20 -5.96 3.53 6.77
C GLY A 20 -7.03 3.26 7.84
N THR A 21 -8.18 2.71 7.44
CA THR A 21 -9.24 2.31 8.39
C THR A 21 -8.77 1.16 9.28
N ALA A 22 -8.14 0.15 8.69
CA ALA A 22 -7.63 -1.00 9.43
C ALA A 22 -6.46 -0.61 10.36
N LEU A 23 -5.55 0.25 9.89
CA LEU A 23 -4.44 0.77 10.70
C LEU A 23 -4.96 1.60 11.89
N ALA A 24 -5.91 2.50 11.67
CA ALA A 24 -6.50 3.30 12.74
C ALA A 24 -7.19 2.44 13.81
N ALA A 25 -7.89 1.37 13.39
CA ALA A 25 -8.49 0.41 14.32
C ALA A 25 -7.42 -0.34 15.14
N ALA A 26 -6.37 -0.84 14.47
CA ALA A 26 -5.29 -1.57 15.14
C ALA A 26 -4.48 -0.71 16.10
N LEU A 27 -4.21 0.56 15.75
CA LEU A 27 -3.55 1.51 16.65
C LEU A 27 -4.37 1.78 17.90
N ARG A 28 -5.69 2.01 17.75
CA ARG A 28 -6.59 2.22 18.90
C ARG A 28 -6.68 0.97 19.78
N ALA A 29 -6.74 -0.22 19.17
CA ALA A 29 -6.74 -1.48 19.91
C ALA A 29 -5.44 -1.70 20.71
N ALA A 30 -4.35 -1.06 20.30
CA ALA A 30 -3.05 -1.05 20.98
C ALA A 30 -2.87 0.19 21.90
N ASP A 31 -3.95 0.94 22.19
CA ASP A 31 -3.99 2.15 23.02
C ASP A 31 -3.13 3.32 22.52
N HIS A 32 -2.86 3.38 21.22
CA HIS A 32 -2.21 4.54 20.61
C HIS A 32 -3.23 5.64 20.32
N PRO A 33 -2.98 6.92 20.70
CA PRO A 33 -3.78 8.04 20.25
C PRO A 33 -3.68 8.19 18.73
N VAL A 34 -4.84 8.30 18.04
CA VAL A 34 -4.90 8.39 16.58
C VAL A 34 -5.56 9.69 16.17
N LEU A 35 -4.84 10.51 15.41
CA LEU A 35 -5.35 11.70 14.75
C LEU A 35 -5.60 11.38 13.26
N ARG A 36 -6.70 11.86 12.71
CA ARG A 36 -7.09 11.67 11.31
C ARG A 36 -6.89 12.96 10.54
N ILE A 37 -6.03 12.99 9.56
CA ILE A 37 -5.86 14.16 8.68
C ILE A 37 -6.94 14.10 7.60
N VAL A 38 -7.84 15.09 7.60
CA VAL A 38 -9.06 15.11 6.78
C VAL A 38 -9.19 16.38 5.95
N ARG A 39 -9.70 16.27 4.71
CA ARG A 39 -9.92 17.42 3.81
C ARG A 39 -11.21 18.18 4.09
N ARG A 40 -12.15 17.57 4.78
CA ARG A 40 -13.39 18.21 5.23
C ARG A 40 -13.17 18.94 6.56
N THR A 41 -14.12 19.76 6.96
CA THR A 41 -14.15 20.32 8.31
C THR A 41 -14.08 19.21 9.36
N PRO A 42 -13.16 19.30 10.35
CA PRO A 42 -13.06 18.34 11.46
C PRO A 42 -14.36 18.19 12.22
N ALA A 43 -14.74 16.96 12.53
CA ALA A 43 -15.94 16.66 13.29
C ALA A 43 -15.67 16.64 14.82
N ASN A 44 -14.41 16.43 15.23
CA ASN A 44 -13.98 16.36 16.62
C ASN A 44 -12.47 16.65 16.75
N ALA A 45 -11.96 16.64 17.97
CA ALA A 45 -10.56 16.93 18.28
C ALA A 45 -9.56 15.85 17.79
N GLU A 46 -10.03 14.66 17.37
CA GLU A 46 -9.17 13.63 16.77
C GLU A 46 -8.95 13.85 15.27
N GLU A 47 -9.45 14.93 14.71
CA GLU A 47 -9.33 15.23 13.28
C GLU A 47 -8.58 16.55 13.05
N LEU A 48 -7.57 16.50 12.17
CA LEU A 48 -6.81 17.64 11.73
C LEU A 48 -7.25 18.02 10.30
N HIS A 49 -7.57 19.28 10.08
CA HIS A 49 -7.90 19.78 8.76
C HIS A 49 -6.65 20.01 7.91
N TRP A 50 -6.75 19.71 6.64
CA TRP A 50 -5.76 20.11 5.65
C TRP A 50 -6.39 20.31 4.26
N ASN A 51 -5.70 21.09 3.43
CA ASN A 51 -6.03 21.23 2.03
C ASN A 51 -4.75 21.07 1.17
N PRO A 52 -4.46 19.84 0.71
CA PRO A 52 -3.25 19.60 -0.08
C PRO A 52 -3.25 20.34 -1.43
N GLU A 53 -4.42 20.68 -1.99
CA GLU A 53 -4.52 21.40 -3.28
C GLU A 53 -4.08 22.87 -3.16
N SER A 54 -4.30 23.52 -2.01
CA SER A 54 -3.81 24.87 -1.72
C SER A 54 -2.44 24.86 -1.02
N GLY A 55 -1.91 23.70 -0.67
CA GLY A 55 -0.68 23.58 0.12
C GLY A 55 -0.85 23.90 1.60
N GLU A 56 -2.11 24.01 2.09
CA GLU A 56 -2.41 24.41 3.46
C GLU A 56 -2.43 23.21 4.41
N PHE A 57 -1.54 23.23 5.37
CA PHE A 57 -1.57 22.40 6.56
C PHE A 57 -0.89 23.14 7.71
N ASP A 58 -1.56 23.20 8.84
CA ASP A 58 -1.03 23.80 10.06
C ASP A 58 -0.01 22.85 10.72
N ALA A 59 1.28 23.16 10.59
CA ALA A 59 2.35 22.34 11.15
C ALA A 59 2.30 22.28 12.68
N ASP A 60 1.81 23.33 13.34
CA ASP A 60 1.66 23.35 14.81
C ASP A 60 0.73 22.25 15.32
N ALA A 61 -0.24 21.83 14.49
CA ALA A 61 -1.13 20.72 14.80
C ALA A 61 -0.40 19.36 14.91
N LEU A 62 0.83 19.26 14.41
CA LEU A 62 1.67 18.05 14.50
C LEU A 62 2.67 18.07 15.68
N THR A 63 2.75 19.14 16.46
CA THR A 63 3.77 19.29 17.54
C THR A 63 3.74 18.15 18.58
N ALA A 64 2.56 17.56 18.82
CA ALA A 64 2.41 16.44 19.76
C ALA A 64 2.39 15.06 19.05
N VAL A 65 2.66 15.01 17.75
CA VAL A 65 2.59 13.79 16.94
C VAL A 65 3.97 13.15 16.86
N ASP A 66 4.06 11.86 17.16
CA ASP A 66 5.32 11.10 17.09
C ASP A 66 5.54 10.51 15.69
N ALA A 67 4.46 10.15 15.00
CA ALA A 67 4.53 9.58 13.66
C ALA A 67 3.38 10.04 12.76
N VAL A 68 3.70 10.36 11.51
CA VAL A 68 2.72 10.62 10.45
C VAL A 68 2.73 9.45 9.47
N VAL A 69 1.54 8.94 9.12
CA VAL A 69 1.37 7.91 8.10
C VAL A 69 0.56 8.48 6.95
N ASN A 70 1.16 8.59 5.78
CA ASN A 70 0.54 9.06 4.55
C ASN A 70 0.12 7.88 3.66
N LEU A 71 -1.18 7.64 3.53
CA LEU A 71 -1.79 6.60 2.69
C LEU A 71 -2.66 7.22 1.58
N CYS A 72 -2.39 8.48 1.20
CA CYS A 72 -3.16 9.17 0.18
C CYS A 72 -2.88 8.61 -1.21
N GLY A 73 -3.92 8.48 -2.02
CA GLY A 73 -3.80 8.08 -3.41
C GLY A 73 -5.12 7.59 -4.01
N VAL A 74 -5.41 8.03 -5.23
CA VAL A 74 -6.56 7.55 -6.02
C VAL A 74 -6.28 6.12 -6.49
N ASN A 75 -7.32 5.27 -6.50
CA ASN A 75 -7.20 3.86 -6.92
C ASN A 75 -6.87 3.76 -8.42
N LEU A 76 -5.79 3.03 -8.76
CA LEU A 76 -5.29 2.84 -10.13
C LEU A 76 -6.34 2.25 -11.09
N GLY A 77 -7.17 1.33 -10.61
CA GLY A 77 -8.20 0.65 -11.39
C GLY A 77 -9.58 1.28 -11.29
N GLN A 78 -9.71 2.56 -10.88
CA GLN A 78 -11.01 3.21 -10.74
C GLN A 78 -11.69 3.43 -12.09
N ARG A 79 -10.93 3.75 -13.12
CA ARG A 79 -11.40 3.96 -14.50
C ARG A 79 -10.29 3.66 -15.49
N ARG A 80 -10.64 3.59 -16.78
CA ARG A 80 -9.65 3.45 -17.86
C ARG A 80 -8.70 4.65 -17.87
N TRP A 81 -7.43 4.39 -18.11
CA TRP A 81 -6.41 5.44 -18.10
C TRP A 81 -6.53 6.37 -19.31
N SER A 82 -6.48 7.65 -19.03
CA SER A 82 -6.31 8.77 -19.95
C SER A 82 -5.21 9.68 -19.44
N GLY A 83 -4.76 10.63 -20.24
CA GLY A 83 -3.77 11.62 -19.79
C GLY A 83 -4.21 12.35 -18.52
N SER A 84 -5.50 12.79 -18.47
CA SER A 84 -6.06 13.45 -17.29
C SER A 84 -6.15 12.54 -16.07
N PHE A 85 -6.42 11.25 -16.26
CA PHE A 85 -6.46 10.32 -15.13
C PHE A 85 -5.05 10.00 -14.62
N LYS A 86 -4.07 9.84 -15.52
CA LYS A 86 -2.66 9.69 -15.11
C LYS A 86 -2.18 10.93 -14.32
N GLN A 87 -2.59 12.14 -14.72
CA GLN A 87 -2.33 13.35 -13.93
C GLN A 87 -2.99 13.27 -12.55
N SER A 88 -4.26 12.87 -12.47
CA SER A 88 -4.93 12.67 -11.16
C SER A 88 -4.25 11.62 -10.28
N LEU A 89 -3.65 10.58 -10.87
CA LEU A 89 -2.86 9.59 -10.13
C LEU A 89 -1.59 10.22 -9.54
N ARG A 90 -0.93 11.12 -10.26
CA ARG A 90 0.24 11.87 -9.80
C ARG A 90 -0.15 12.86 -8.69
N ASP A 91 -1.12 13.73 -8.98
CA ASP A 91 -1.54 14.80 -8.06
C ASP A 91 -2.04 14.25 -6.73
N SER A 92 -2.78 13.14 -6.76
CA SER A 92 -3.31 12.50 -5.54
C SER A 92 -2.24 11.86 -4.64
N ARG A 93 -1.00 11.76 -5.10
CA ARG A 93 0.13 11.18 -4.36
C ARG A 93 1.21 12.20 -4.06
N ILE A 94 1.68 12.91 -5.07
CA ILE A 94 2.84 13.81 -4.97
C ILE A 94 2.45 15.02 -4.13
N THR A 95 1.43 15.77 -4.50
CA THR A 95 1.00 16.99 -3.80
C THR A 95 0.69 16.74 -2.30
N PRO A 96 -0.13 15.73 -1.91
CA PRO A 96 -0.31 15.40 -0.51
C PRO A 96 0.99 15.06 0.23
N THR A 97 1.92 14.38 -0.44
CA THR A 97 3.20 14.01 0.18
C THR A 97 4.09 15.22 0.37
N GLU A 98 4.17 16.13 -0.60
CA GLU A 98 4.93 17.37 -0.48
C GLU A 98 4.44 18.22 0.69
N VAL A 99 3.13 18.43 0.81
CA VAL A 99 2.50 19.21 1.89
C VAL A 99 2.77 18.56 3.26
N LEU A 100 2.56 17.25 3.39
CA LEU A 100 2.82 16.55 4.65
C LEU A 100 4.31 16.51 5.01
N SER A 101 5.17 16.30 4.00
CA SER A 101 6.62 16.26 4.22
C SER A 101 7.16 17.60 4.71
N ALA A 102 6.65 18.71 4.17
CA ALA A 102 7.00 20.05 4.63
C ALA A 102 6.50 20.30 6.07
N ALA A 103 5.24 19.98 6.37
CA ALA A 103 4.68 20.15 7.71
C ALA A 103 5.36 19.26 8.76
N VAL A 104 5.71 18.02 8.41
CA VAL A 104 6.48 17.10 9.26
C VAL A 104 7.86 17.65 9.56
N ALA A 105 8.53 18.22 8.55
CA ALA A 105 9.84 18.86 8.71
C ALA A 105 9.78 20.09 9.64
N GLU A 106 8.76 20.93 9.45
CA GLU A 106 8.55 22.15 10.25
C GLU A 106 8.21 21.84 11.71
N ALA A 107 7.30 20.87 11.92
CA ALA A 107 6.88 20.46 13.27
C ALA A 107 7.93 19.60 14.01
N GLY A 108 8.96 19.11 13.33
CA GLY A 108 9.99 18.25 13.91
C GLY A 108 9.47 16.85 14.30
N VAL A 109 8.52 16.29 13.54
CA VAL A 109 7.98 14.95 13.79
C VAL A 109 9.06 13.88 13.58
N ASP A 110 9.20 12.95 14.51
CA ASP A 110 10.26 11.93 14.50
C ASP A 110 10.17 10.97 13.29
N THR A 111 8.95 10.63 12.87
CA THR A 111 8.75 9.57 11.86
C THR A 111 7.70 9.95 10.83
N LEU A 112 8.03 9.75 9.53
CA LEU A 112 7.09 9.78 8.42
C LEU A 112 7.07 8.41 7.72
N ILE A 113 5.93 7.74 7.70
CA ILE A 113 5.70 6.57 6.84
C ILE A 113 4.90 7.03 5.64
N ASN A 114 5.53 7.01 4.47
CA ASN A 114 4.88 7.39 3.22
C ASN A 114 4.58 6.16 2.38
N ALA A 115 3.34 6.03 1.92
CA ALA A 115 2.98 4.97 0.99
C ALA A 115 3.78 5.11 -0.31
N SER A 116 4.17 3.97 -0.85
CA SER A 116 4.72 3.75 -2.19
C SER A 116 4.15 2.43 -2.72
N ALA A 117 4.71 1.86 -3.75
CA ALA A 117 4.25 0.58 -4.29
C ALA A 117 5.39 -0.22 -4.94
N VAL A 118 5.25 -1.55 -4.99
CA VAL A 118 6.17 -2.43 -5.74
C VAL A 118 6.22 -2.12 -7.23
N GLY A 119 5.28 -1.33 -7.76
CA GLY A 119 5.33 -0.75 -9.09
C GLY A 119 6.61 0.04 -9.38
N TYR A 120 7.32 0.50 -8.34
CA TYR A 120 8.66 1.10 -8.41
C TYR A 120 9.64 0.27 -9.25
N TYR A 121 9.56 -1.06 -9.16
CA TYR A 121 10.50 -1.97 -9.84
C TYR A 121 10.16 -2.22 -11.31
N GLY A 122 8.99 -1.74 -11.83
CA GLY A 122 8.55 -2.01 -13.19
C GLY A 122 8.36 -3.51 -13.46
N ASP A 123 8.66 -3.98 -14.68
CA ASP A 123 8.59 -5.40 -15.02
C ASP A 123 9.89 -6.13 -14.63
N THR A 124 9.83 -6.92 -13.58
CA THR A 124 10.98 -7.72 -13.14
C THR A 124 11.03 -9.11 -13.77
N ARG A 125 9.97 -9.50 -14.49
CA ARG A 125 9.79 -10.87 -15.03
C ARG A 125 9.91 -11.90 -13.90
N ASP A 126 10.93 -12.78 -13.97
CA ASP A 126 11.23 -13.81 -12.98
C ASP A 126 12.36 -13.43 -12.02
N ARG A 127 12.98 -12.25 -12.21
CA ARG A 127 14.03 -11.72 -11.33
C ARG A 127 13.44 -11.33 -9.98
N VAL A 128 14.00 -11.89 -8.92
CA VAL A 128 13.71 -11.45 -7.54
C VAL A 128 14.32 -10.08 -7.32
N VAL A 129 13.57 -9.19 -6.68
CA VAL A 129 14.03 -7.83 -6.32
C VAL A 129 13.76 -7.56 -4.84
N ASP A 130 14.65 -6.79 -4.23
CA ASP A 130 14.51 -6.26 -2.88
C ASP A 130 14.62 -4.72 -2.85
N GLU A 131 14.69 -4.15 -1.66
CA GLU A 131 14.72 -2.69 -1.46
C GLU A 131 15.98 -2.01 -2.01
N ASN A 132 17.06 -2.77 -2.25
CA ASN A 132 18.31 -2.28 -2.82
C ASN A 132 18.29 -2.22 -4.35
N ASP A 133 17.30 -2.86 -4.99
CA ASP A 133 17.18 -2.85 -6.44
C ASP A 133 16.76 -1.47 -6.96
N ARG A 134 17.26 -1.16 -8.17
CA ARG A 134 16.96 0.10 -8.84
C ARG A 134 15.51 0.13 -9.32
N ALA A 135 15.00 1.34 -9.50
CA ALA A 135 13.71 1.57 -10.16
C ALA A 135 13.70 0.96 -11.57
N GLY A 136 12.53 0.44 -11.93
CA GLY A 136 12.25 0.00 -13.28
C GLY A 136 11.86 1.15 -14.20
N THR A 137 11.22 0.81 -15.31
CA THR A 137 10.71 1.74 -16.30
C THR A 137 9.19 1.66 -16.42
N GLY A 138 8.58 2.64 -17.07
CA GLY A 138 7.14 2.75 -17.25
C GLY A 138 6.52 3.82 -16.35
N PHE A 139 5.24 4.09 -16.59
CA PHE A 139 4.52 5.16 -15.88
C PHE A 139 4.43 4.90 -14.38
N LEU A 140 4.12 3.67 -13.95
CA LEU A 140 4.00 3.35 -12.53
C LEU A 140 5.34 3.42 -11.80
N ALA A 141 6.43 2.99 -12.43
CA ALA A 141 7.76 3.08 -11.85
C ALA A 141 8.19 4.54 -11.66
N GLN A 142 7.95 5.39 -12.66
CA GLN A 142 8.24 6.83 -12.56
C GLN A 142 7.34 7.50 -11.50
N LEU A 143 6.06 7.15 -11.45
CA LEU A 143 5.14 7.66 -10.44
C LEU A 143 5.61 7.35 -9.02
N CYS A 144 6.09 6.13 -8.77
CA CYS A 144 6.63 5.75 -7.46
C CYS A 144 7.90 6.54 -7.13
N GLN A 145 8.81 6.74 -8.10
CA GLN A 145 10.02 7.53 -7.90
C GLN A 145 9.69 8.98 -7.52
N ASP A 146 8.78 9.62 -8.25
CA ASP A 146 8.37 11.00 -7.98
C ASP A 146 7.65 11.09 -6.62
N TRP A 147 6.85 10.07 -6.30
CA TRP A 147 6.15 10.00 -5.01
C TRP A 147 7.12 9.85 -3.83
N GLU A 148 8.13 8.98 -3.96
CA GLU A 148 9.17 8.80 -2.95
C GLU A 148 10.03 10.08 -2.81
N ALA A 149 10.37 10.74 -3.93
CA ALA A 149 11.13 11.99 -3.93
C ALA A 149 10.39 13.15 -3.22
N ALA A 150 9.06 13.17 -3.24
CA ALA A 150 8.26 14.17 -2.55
C ALA A 150 8.43 14.15 -1.00
N THR A 151 9.08 13.12 -0.44
CA THR A 151 9.42 13.05 0.99
C THR A 151 10.74 13.70 1.38
N LEU A 152 11.51 14.21 0.41
CA LEU A 152 12.84 14.78 0.65
C LEU A 152 12.87 15.92 1.68
N PRO A 153 11.89 16.85 1.75
CA PRO A 153 11.87 17.87 2.80
C PRO A 153 11.95 17.30 4.22
N ALA A 154 11.17 16.27 4.53
CA ALA A 154 11.21 15.60 5.83
C ALA A 154 12.56 14.88 6.06
N GLN A 155 13.12 14.23 5.03
CA GLN A 155 14.43 13.58 5.13
C GLN A 155 15.55 14.58 5.44
N TYR A 156 15.57 15.72 4.75
CA TYR A 156 16.57 16.77 4.99
C TYR A 156 16.45 17.43 6.36
N ALA A 157 15.25 17.47 6.93
CA ALA A 157 15.02 17.94 8.30
C ALA A 157 15.44 16.93 9.38
N GLY A 158 15.86 15.70 9.00
CA GLY A 158 16.26 14.65 9.92
C GLY A 158 15.14 13.74 10.40
N THR A 159 13.92 13.89 9.88
CA THR A 159 12.82 12.95 10.12
C THR A 159 13.18 11.57 9.57
N ARG A 160 12.94 10.53 10.34
CA ARG A 160 13.04 9.15 9.86
C ARG A 160 11.91 8.85 8.88
N VAL A 161 12.24 8.69 7.61
CA VAL A 161 11.26 8.40 6.56
C VAL A 161 11.30 6.93 6.18
N VAL A 162 10.12 6.28 6.15
CA VAL A 162 9.91 4.93 5.64
C VAL A 162 9.06 5.03 4.37
N LEU A 163 9.58 4.48 3.27
CA LEU A 163 8.92 4.44 1.97
C LEU A 163 8.27 3.06 1.82
N ALA A 164 6.98 2.96 2.14
CA ALA A 164 6.24 1.71 2.21
C ALA A 164 5.84 1.23 0.80
N ARG A 165 6.71 0.45 0.14
CA ARG A 165 6.46 -0.14 -1.18
C ARG A 165 5.51 -1.32 -1.07
N THR A 166 4.23 -1.02 -1.00
CA THR A 166 3.16 -2.01 -0.79
C THR A 166 2.90 -2.84 -2.06
N GLY A 167 2.75 -4.14 -1.87
CA GLY A 167 2.30 -5.09 -2.89
C GLY A 167 0.77 -5.07 -3.08
N VAL A 168 0.22 -6.13 -3.66
CA VAL A 168 -1.22 -6.29 -3.81
C VAL A 168 -1.84 -6.70 -2.47
N VAL A 169 -2.60 -5.80 -1.86
CA VAL A 169 -3.24 -6.06 -0.56
C VAL A 169 -4.46 -6.96 -0.71
N LEU A 170 -4.43 -8.10 -0.01
CA LEU A 170 -5.50 -9.09 0.04
C LEU A 170 -6.32 -8.89 1.32
N ALA A 171 -7.58 -8.50 1.16
CA ALA A 171 -8.45 -8.14 2.27
C ALA A 171 -9.80 -8.90 2.21
N PRO A 172 -10.40 -9.20 3.37
CA PRO A 172 -11.73 -9.82 3.44
C PRO A 172 -12.81 -8.93 2.79
N THR A 173 -12.69 -7.63 2.98
CA THR A 173 -13.59 -6.61 2.43
C THR A 173 -12.79 -5.55 1.67
N GLY A 174 -13.26 -5.15 0.49
CA GLY A 174 -12.57 -4.13 -0.30
C GLY A 174 -11.44 -4.68 -1.19
N GLY A 175 -10.55 -3.78 -1.63
CA GLY A 175 -9.36 -4.10 -2.43
C GLY A 175 -9.65 -4.83 -3.75
N VAL A 176 -8.64 -5.53 -4.25
CA VAL A 176 -8.69 -6.26 -5.52
C VAL A 176 -9.64 -7.45 -5.47
N LEU A 177 -9.70 -8.17 -4.34
CA LEU A 177 -10.53 -9.37 -4.20
C LEU A 177 -12.02 -9.06 -4.29
N ARG A 178 -12.47 -7.91 -3.77
CA ARG A 178 -13.88 -7.49 -3.91
C ARG A 178 -14.33 -7.43 -5.37
N ARG A 179 -13.46 -7.00 -6.27
CA ARG A 179 -13.74 -6.91 -7.72
C ARG A 179 -13.67 -8.26 -8.41
N MET A 180 -12.77 -9.15 -7.96
CA MET A 180 -12.55 -10.45 -8.56
C MET A 180 -13.55 -11.50 -8.05
N ARG A 181 -13.97 -11.42 -6.79
CA ARG A 181 -14.83 -12.41 -6.12
C ARG A 181 -16.11 -12.77 -6.89
N PRO A 182 -16.88 -11.83 -7.48
CA PRO A 182 -18.06 -12.20 -8.26
C PRO A 182 -17.71 -13.10 -9.44
N LEU A 183 -16.69 -12.77 -10.23
CA LEU A 183 -16.27 -13.58 -11.38
C LEU A 183 -15.85 -14.99 -10.94
N PHE A 184 -15.04 -15.08 -9.91
CA PHE A 184 -14.55 -16.35 -9.39
C PHE A 184 -15.69 -17.18 -8.78
N SER A 185 -16.67 -16.57 -8.11
CA SER A 185 -17.83 -17.26 -7.54
C SER A 185 -18.70 -17.93 -8.59
N PHE A 186 -18.74 -17.39 -9.80
CA PHE A 186 -19.41 -17.98 -10.96
C PHE A 186 -18.50 -18.92 -11.80
N ALA A 187 -17.35 -19.34 -11.26
CA ALA A 187 -16.34 -20.13 -11.97
C ALA A 187 -15.79 -19.46 -13.25
N LEU A 188 -15.89 -18.14 -13.35
CA LEU A 188 -15.34 -17.33 -14.44
C LEU A 188 -13.95 -16.76 -14.09
N GLY A 189 -13.34 -17.24 -13.01
CA GLY A 189 -11.96 -16.91 -12.64
C GLY A 189 -10.99 -17.39 -13.72
N ALA A 190 -10.14 -16.47 -14.22
CA ALA A 190 -9.24 -16.74 -15.32
C ALA A 190 -7.83 -16.24 -15.04
N ARG A 191 -6.82 -17.01 -15.45
CA ARG A 191 -5.45 -16.49 -15.52
C ARG A 191 -5.34 -15.46 -16.64
N ILE A 192 -4.54 -14.44 -16.43
CA ILE A 192 -4.37 -13.33 -17.39
C ILE A 192 -3.18 -13.63 -18.32
N GLY A 193 -3.41 -13.70 -19.62
CA GLY A 193 -2.39 -13.98 -20.62
C GLY A 193 -1.66 -15.29 -20.36
N SER A 194 -0.33 -15.26 -20.34
CA SER A 194 0.49 -16.43 -20.01
C SER A 194 0.33 -16.88 -18.54
N GLY A 195 -0.07 -15.97 -17.65
CA GLY A 195 -0.12 -16.21 -16.22
C GLY A 195 1.25 -16.28 -15.54
N ARG A 196 2.34 -15.99 -16.25
CA ARG A 196 3.73 -16.10 -15.73
C ARG A 196 4.21 -14.84 -15.01
N GLN A 197 3.52 -13.71 -15.17
CA GLN A 197 3.83 -12.47 -14.46
C GLN A 197 3.66 -12.66 -12.94
N TYR A 198 4.68 -12.27 -12.19
CA TYR A 198 4.68 -12.35 -10.74
C TYR A 198 3.80 -11.28 -10.11
N MET A 199 3.24 -11.61 -8.97
CA MET A 199 2.47 -10.73 -8.11
C MET A 199 3.03 -10.81 -6.68
N SER A 200 3.59 -9.70 -6.22
CA SER A 200 3.91 -9.53 -4.82
C SER A 200 2.65 -9.11 -4.09
N TRP A 201 2.22 -9.93 -3.14
CA TRP A 201 1.00 -9.76 -2.37
C TRP A 201 1.30 -9.56 -0.89
N ILE A 202 0.36 -9.04 -0.15
CA ILE A 202 0.37 -9.02 1.31
C ILE A 202 -1.06 -9.14 1.82
N SER A 203 -1.31 -9.81 2.95
CA SER A 203 -2.62 -9.74 3.61
C SER A 203 -2.83 -8.37 4.24
N LEU A 204 -4.07 -7.90 4.34
CA LEU A 204 -4.36 -6.63 5.04
C LEU A 204 -3.90 -6.67 6.49
N GLU A 205 -3.98 -7.82 7.13
CA GLU A 205 -3.51 -8.00 8.50
C GLU A 205 -2.00 -7.77 8.60
N ASP A 206 -1.19 -8.43 7.75
CA ASP A 206 0.26 -8.25 7.75
C ASP A 206 0.68 -6.86 7.26
N GLU A 207 -0.05 -6.24 6.34
CA GLU A 207 0.16 -4.84 5.95
C GLU A 207 0.04 -3.90 7.15
N VAL A 208 -1.03 -4.04 7.92
CA VAL A 208 -1.26 -3.22 9.13
C VAL A 208 -0.19 -3.51 10.19
N ARG A 209 0.14 -4.78 10.43
CA ARG A 209 1.20 -5.17 11.38
C ARG A 209 2.57 -4.65 10.96
N ALA A 210 2.90 -4.67 9.66
CA ALA A 210 4.14 -4.11 9.14
C ALA A 210 4.21 -2.59 9.29
N LEU A 211 3.11 -1.87 9.10
CA LEU A 211 3.04 -0.43 9.38
C LEU A 211 3.21 -0.12 10.87
N LEU A 212 2.55 -0.87 11.76
CA LEU A 212 2.75 -0.74 13.22
C LEU A 212 4.19 -1.04 13.63
N PHE A 213 4.77 -2.08 13.05
CA PHE A 213 6.16 -2.44 13.25
C PHE A 213 7.09 -1.33 12.78
N ALA A 214 6.86 -0.73 11.62
CA ALA A 214 7.64 0.37 11.10
C ALA A 214 7.56 1.64 11.97
N ILE A 215 6.39 1.93 12.59
CA ILE A 215 6.24 3.03 13.55
C ILE A 215 7.19 2.84 14.73
N SER A 216 7.24 1.63 15.29
CA SER A 216 7.95 1.32 16.53
C SER A 216 9.42 0.90 16.36
N HIS A 217 9.88 0.63 15.11
CA HIS A 217 11.24 0.14 14.84
C HIS A 217 12.14 1.20 14.22
N PRO A 218 13.01 1.86 15.02
CA PRO A 218 13.88 2.94 14.53
C PRO A 218 14.88 2.50 13.45
N SER A 219 15.22 1.22 13.38
CA SER A 219 16.14 0.67 12.38
C SER A 219 15.55 0.60 10.97
N LEU A 220 14.21 0.65 10.83
CA LEU A 220 13.56 0.72 9.53
C LEU A 220 13.53 2.17 9.05
N SER A 221 14.23 2.44 7.95
CA SER A 221 14.24 3.73 7.25
C SER A 221 14.48 3.52 5.76
N GLY A 222 14.11 4.50 4.94
CA GLY A 222 14.19 4.38 3.50
C GLY A 222 13.16 3.40 2.92
N PRO A 223 13.44 2.74 1.79
CA PRO A 223 12.52 1.80 1.15
C PRO A 223 12.29 0.56 2.00
N VAL A 224 11.02 0.15 2.10
CA VAL A 224 10.61 -1.10 2.76
C VAL A 224 9.50 -1.75 1.92
N ASN A 225 9.74 -2.96 1.43
CA ASN A 225 8.73 -3.72 0.72
C ASN A 225 7.71 -4.29 1.70
N LEU A 226 6.47 -3.80 1.63
CA LEU A 226 5.34 -4.39 2.33
C LEU A 226 4.71 -5.45 1.43
N THR A 227 5.33 -6.63 1.43
CA THR A 227 4.90 -7.81 0.66
C THR A 227 4.99 -9.04 1.53
N GLY A 228 4.18 -10.06 1.23
CA GLY A 228 4.39 -11.39 1.80
C GLY A 228 5.72 -11.99 1.32
N PRO A 229 6.30 -12.97 2.06
CA PRO A 229 7.63 -13.50 1.77
C PRO A 229 7.70 -14.33 0.48
N ALA A 230 6.57 -14.82 -0.02
CA ALA A 230 6.49 -15.73 -1.17
C ALA A 230 5.65 -15.13 -2.32
N PRO A 231 6.22 -14.26 -3.18
CA PRO A 231 5.53 -13.78 -4.36
C PRO A 231 5.18 -14.94 -5.30
N VAL A 232 4.00 -14.89 -5.92
CA VAL A 232 3.48 -15.95 -6.79
C VAL A 232 3.22 -15.44 -8.20
N THR A 233 3.15 -16.34 -9.17
CA THR A 233 2.69 -16.00 -10.52
C THR A 233 1.17 -15.76 -10.53
N ASN A 234 0.67 -15.04 -11.54
CA ASN A 234 -0.76 -14.84 -11.74
C ASN A 234 -1.52 -16.17 -11.89
N ALA A 235 -0.92 -17.19 -12.52
CA ALA A 235 -1.52 -18.53 -12.64
C ALA A 235 -1.67 -19.20 -11.27
N GLU A 236 -0.63 -19.16 -10.43
CA GLU A 236 -0.66 -19.70 -9.06
C GLU A 236 -1.68 -18.96 -8.20
N PHE A 237 -1.70 -17.62 -8.25
CA PHE A 237 -2.71 -16.82 -7.56
C PHE A 237 -4.14 -17.20 -7.99
N THR A 238 -4.38 -17.30 -9.31
CA THR A 238 -5.70 -17.65 -9.85
C THR A 238 -6.16 -19.00 -9.33
N THR A 239 -5.26 -19.98 -9.34
CA THR A 239 -5.56 -21.34 -8.82
C THR A 239 -5.80 -21.31 -7.32
N ALA A 240 -4.97 -20.62 -6.56
CA ALA A 240 -5.10 -20.49 -5.10
C ALA A 240 -6.40 -19.80 -4.70
N PHE A 241 -6.77 -18.72 -5.41
CA PHE A 241 -8.03 -18.01 -5.14
C PHE A 241 -9.26 -18.86 -5.47
N GLY A 242 -9.24 -19.59 -6.60
CA GLY A 242 -10.28 -20.56 -6.91
C GLY A 242 -10.45 -21.62 -5.81
N ARG A 243 -9.34 -22.18 -5.31
CA ARG A 243 -9.34 -23.14 -4.18
C ARG A 243 -9.92 -22.55 -2.91
N ALA A 244 -9.51 -21.32 -2.54
CA ALA A 244 -9.97 -20.65 -1.32
C ALA A 244 -11.51 -20.43 -1.29
N ILE A 245 -12.16 -20.34 -2.46
CA ILE A 245 -13.62 -20.18 -2.56
C ILE A 245 -14.32 -21.40 -3.13
N ASN A 246 -13.62 -22.55 -3.24
CA ASN A 246 -14.13 -23.82 -3.77
C ASN A 246 -14.72 -23.67 -5.19
N ARG A 247 -13.99 -23.04 -6.10
CA ARG A 247 -14.38 -22.86 -7.51
C ARG A 247 -13.23 -23.23 -8.46
N PRO A 248 -13.50 -23.94 -9.56
CA PRO A 248 -12.50 -24.22 -10.57
C PRO A 248 -12.16 -22.94 -11.36
N THR A 249 -10.92 -22.89 -11.86
CA THR A 249 -10.40 -21.75 -12.62
C THR A 249 -9.72 -22.22 -13.92
N PRO A 250 -10.43 -22.90 -14.82
CA PRO A 250 -9.84 -23.47 -16.04
C PRO A 250 -9.61 -22.41 -17.13
N LEU A 251 -10.15 -21.20 -16.97
CA LEU A 251 -10.18 -20.21 -18.02
C LEU A 251 -8.85 -19.45 -18.15
N MET A 252 -8.62 -18.93 -19.35
CA MET A 252 -7.55 -18.01 -19.68
C MET A 252 -8.11 -16.79 -20.39
N LEU A 253 -7.79 -15.61 -19.89
CA LEU A 253 -8.19 -14.35 -20.52
C LEU A 253 -7.02 -13.87 -21.42
N PRO A 254 -7.19 -13.83 -22.77
CA PRO A 254 -6.14 -13.40 -23.66
C PRO A 254 -5.66 -11.97 -23.39
N SER A 255 -4.35 -11.73 -23.47
CA SER A 255 -3.77 -10.39 -23.23
C SER A 255 -4.39 -9.31 -24.11
N ILE A 256 -4.78 -9.65 -25.35
CA ILE A 256 -5.44 -8.71 -26.28
C ILE A 256 -6.81 -8.26 -25.72
N ALA A 257 -7.57 -9.16 -25.12
CA ALA A 257 -8.86 -8.82 -24.50
C ALA A 257 -8.67 -7.94 -23.27
N VAL A 258 -7.63 -8.19 -22.47
CA VAL A 258 -7.28 -7.35 -21.30
C VAL A 258 -6.89 -5.95 -21.74
N ARG A 259 -6.05 -5.82 -22.78
CA ARG A 259 -5.67 -4.53 -23.37
C ARG A 259 -6.88 -3.77 -23.93
N ALA A 260 -7.76 -4.45 -24.64
CA ALA A 260 -8.97 -3.84 -25.20
C ALA A 260 -9.89 -3.29 -24.09
N ALA A 261 -10.02 -4.01 -22.99
CA ALA A 261 -10.86 -3.60 -21.86
C ALA A 261 -10.24 -2.48 -21.01
N LEU A 262 -8.96 -2.60 -20.67
CA LEU A 262 -8.31 -1.77 -19.64
C LEU A 262 -7.28 -0.75 -20.21
N GLY A 263 -6.95 -0.86 -21.51
CA GLY A 263 -5.98 0.04 -22.14
C GLY A 263 -4.59 -0.07 -21.52
N GLU A 264 -3.90 1.05 -21.38
CA GLU A 264 -2.53 1.14 -20.86
C GLU A 264 -2.36 0.52 -19.46
N PHE A 265 -3.40 0.55 -18.60
CA PHE A 265 -3.35 -0.12 -17.31
C PHE A 265 -3.13 -1.64 -17.41
N ALA A 266 -3.55 -2.26 -18.52
CA ALA A 266 -3.27 -3.67 -18.77
C ALA A 266 -1.77 -3.95 -18.88
N ASP A 267 -1.05 -3.10 -19.60
CA ASP A 267 0.40 -3.27 -19.83
C ASP A 267 1.24 -2.86 -18.61
N GLU A 268 0.83 -1.82 -17.89
CA GLU A 268 1.56 -1.28 -16.74
C GLU A 268 1.28 -2.01 -15.42
N GLY A 269 0.11 -2.64 -15.26
CA GLY A 269 -0.32 -3.15 -13.96
C GLY A 269 -0.78 -4.61 -13.91
N LEU A 270 -1.03 -5.27 -15.06
CA LEU A 270 -1.61 -6.62 -15.06
C LEU A 270 -0.84 -7.64 -15.90
N LEU A 271 -0.21 -7.20 -17.01
CA LEU A 271 0.51 -8.07 -17.95
C LEU A 271 2.01 -8.14 -17.66
N ILE A 272 2.51 -7.27 -16.79
CA ILE A 272 3.83 -7.29 -16.20
C ILE A 272 3.72 -7.64 -14.72
N GLY A 273 4.84 -7.90 -14.07
CA GLY A 273 4.81 -8.23 -12.65
C GLY A 273 6.11 -7.93 -11.92
N GLN A 274 5.99 -7.89 -10.62
CA GLN A 274 7.10 -7.70 -9.70
C GLN A 274 7.25 -8.96 -8.83
N ARG A 275 8.47 -9.50 -8.77
CA ARG A 275 8.85 -10.57 -7.85
C ARG A 275 9.62 -9.95 -6.68
N ALA A 276 8.97 -9.02 -5.96
CA ALA A 276 9.55 -8.30 -4.83
C ALA A 276 9.41 -9.10 -3.54
N ILE A 277 10.49 -9.15 -2.75
CA ILE A 277 10.54 -9.80 -1.43
C ILE A 277 10.74 -8.74 -0.34
N PRO A 278 10.29 -9.00 0.90
CA PRO A 278 10.34 -8.05 2.02
C PRO A 278 11.65 -8.12 2.81
N ALA A 279 12.79 -7.98 2.13
CA ALA A 279 14.10 -8.23 2.75
C ALA A 279 14.41 -7.29 3.93
N ALA A 280 13.92 -6.04 3.90
CA ALA A 280 14.09 -5.10 5.02
C ALA A 280 13.28 -5.53 6.25
N LEU A 281 12.02 -5.96 6.07
CA LEU A 281 11.19 -6.48 7.16
C LEU A 281 11.78 -7.75 7.78
N GLU A 282 12.23 -8.69 6.95
CA GLU A 282 12.83 -9.93 7.40
C GLU A 282 14.13 -9.68 8.20
N ARG A 283 15.02 -8.81 7.70
CA ARG A 283 16.23 -8.40 8.42
C ARG A 283 15.94 -7.71 9.76
N ALA A 284 14.83 -6.96 9.83
CA ALA A 284 14.38 -6.32 11.06
C ALA A 284 13.69 -7.29 12.05
N GLY A 285 13.47 -8.55 11.65
CA GLY A 285 12.85 -9.58 12.50
C GLY A 285 11.32 -9.56 12.49
N PHE A 286 10.68 -8.93 11.50
CA PHE A 286 9.23 -8.96 11.35
C PHE A 286 8.73 -10.40 11.10
N GLN A 287 7.68 -10.80 11.81
CA GLN A 287 7.08 -12.14 11.67
C GLN A 287 5.73 -12.02 10.95
N PHE A 288 5.63 -12.63 9.77
CA PHE A 288 4.40 -12.70 9.00
C PHE A 288 3.40 -13.67 9.64
N HIS A 289 2.12 -13.33 9.65
CA HIS A 289 1.05 -14.27 9.98
C HIS A 289 0.69 -15.14 8.78
N HIS A 290 0.82 -14.61 7.58
CA HIS A 290 0.50 -15.31 6.34
C HIS A 290 1.76 -15.42 5.47
N ASN A 291 2.40 -16.58 5.51
CA ASN A 291 3.65 -16.84 4.79
C ASN A 291 3.42 -17.33 3.34
N THR A 292 2.22 -17.83 3.06
CA THR A 292 1.84 -18.37 1.75
C THR A 292 0.60 -17.68 1.20
N ILE A 293 0.47 -17.67 -0.13
CA ILE A 293 -0.72 -17.15 -0.80
C ILE A 293 -1.99 -17.88 -0.37
N GLY A 294 -1.90 -19.17 -0.06
CA GLY A 294 -3.01 -19.97 0.43
C GLY A 294 -3.54 -19.49 1.78
N GLU A 295 -2.64 -19.22 2.73
CA GLU A 295 -2.97 -18.66 4.05
C GLU A 295 -3.61 -17.27 3.94
N ALA A 296 -3.00 -16.38 3.15
CA ALA A 296 -3.50 -15.02 2.94
C ALA A 296 -4.88 -15.01 2.26
N LEU A 297 -5.11 -15.89 1.29
CA LEU A 297 -6.42 -16.02 0.65
C LEU A 297 -7.43 -16.70 1.57
N GLY A 298 -7.02 -17.66 2.39
CA GLY A 298 -7.85 -18.23 3.45
C GLY A 298 -8.39 -17.17 4.38
N TYR A 299 -7.51 -16.33 4.93
CA TYR A 299 -7.87 -15.14 5.72
C TYR A 299 -8.81 -14.20 4.94
N ALA A 300 -8.44 -13.83 3.72
CA ALA A 300 -9.18 -12.84 2.93
C ALA A 300 -10.53 -13.35 2.38
N THR A 301 -10.78 -14.66 2.42
CA THR A 301 -12.05 -15.27 1.98
C THR A 301 -12.88 -15.83 3.11
N ALA A 302 -12.36 -15.89 4.32
CA ALA A 302 -13.13 -16.24 5.51
C ALA A 302 -14.40 -15.37 5.59
N ARG A 303 -15.52 -15.97 5.91
CA ARG A 303 -16.71 -15.21 6.24
C ARG A 303 -16.43 -14.51 7.57
N PRO A 304 -16.71 -13.19 7.69
CA PRO A 304 -16.75 -12.61 9.02
C PRO A 304 -17.74 -13.45 9.84
N ASP A 305 -17.28 -13.91 11.00
CA ASP A 305 -18.18 -14.59 11.94
C ASP A 305 -19.36 -13.66 12.21
N GLN A 306 -20.56 -14.19 12.03
CA GLN A 306 -21.80 -13.51 12.40
C GLN A 306 -21.94 -13.71 13.91
N ASP A 307 -21.17 -12.92 14.67
CA ASP A 307 -21.43 -12.72 16.09
C ASP A 307 -22.32 -11.48 16.31
#